data_e2850b033acbbca65e5e0eca50454d42
#
_entry.id   e2850b033acbbca65e5e0eca50454d42
#
_cell.length_a   1.000
_cell.length_b   1.000
_cell.length_c   1.000
_cell.angle_alpha   90.00
_cell.angle_beta   90.00
_cell.angle_gamma   90.00
#
_symmetry.space_group_name_H-M   'P 1'
#
loop_
_entity.id
_entity.type
_entity.pdbx_description
1 polymer ?
#
loop_
_entity_poly.entity_id
_entity_poly.type
_entity_poly.pdbx_seq_one_letter_code
_entity_poly.pdbx_strand_id
1 'polypeptide(L)'
;MSSLFKDRNRLLPSFPIERYWSSLPHRERQLKLLRSFYGDVLDKKGESFLRICQVIGPAGTGKTSTLRLFGDSFVREAHKLRIDIDHIYINLKLEGGRKVILYRNLLGKIDPDLVSASFSAEEMLKGLVNYLQEKSRKLLLTIDEIDYYVRHFRDEGVIYDLTRLNELVAGRPCGVVGATFVARESKFHELLEKAELSTLGRNYIEFTPYISSEVYDILERRSKEALRQGACPTEVLEFIADVTSSPPINGDLRYALDLLLYAGNLAESQGSDTILPEHVRKVHGVTSAAITDDDILSLPDEEKVVLMGVARALRRKKSPYVSLREIRAMVEVLREESKLIIKKDIDEYVQDLDDRKIVDIRSLTQIGISGLAVDDLDGFLNNLIKRIKGV
;
A
#
# COMPACT_ATOMS: atom_id res chain seq x y z
N MET A 1 14.84 21.76 -20.58
CA MET A 1 13.84 20.66 -20.67
C MET A 1 12.70 20.98 -19.75
N SER A 2 11.45 20.75 -20.17
CA SER A 2 10.31 20.95 -19.28
C SER A 2 10.16 19.73 -18.37
N SER A 3 9.90 19.93 -17.06
CA SER A 3 9.75 18.82 -16.10
C SER A 3 8.68 17.81 -16.55
N LEU A 4 8.90 16.52 -16.29
CA LEU A 4 7.89 15.47 -16.48
C LEU A 4 6.70 15.63 -15.53
N PHE A 5 6.94 16.27 -14.38
CA PHE A 5 5.95 16.42 -13.33
C PHE A 5 5.23 17.77 -13.41
N LYS A 6 3.93 17.74 -13.16
CA LYS A 6 3.11 18.90 -12.78
C LYS A 6 3.18 19.14 -11.28
N ASP A 7 3.01 18.05 -10.50
CA ASP A 7 3.04 18.08 -9.04
C ASP A 7 3.51 16.71 -8.49
N ARG A 8 4.79 16.64 -8.08
CA ARG A 8 5.37 15.42 -7.50
C ARG A 8 4.67 14.95 -6.22
N ASN A 9 4.10 15.89 -5.45
CA ASN A 9 3.45 15.55 -4.20
C ASN A 9 2.29 14.59 -4.40
N ARG A 10 1.64 14.65 -5.57
CA ARG A 10 0.54 13.75 -5.94
C ARG A 10 0.94 12.27 -5.99
N LEU A 11 2.22 11.94 -6.12
CA LEU A 11 2.73 10.57 -6.09
C LEU A 11 3.24 10.14 -4.72
N LEU A 12 3.39 11.05 -3.76
CA LEU A 12 3.82 10.69 -2.41
C LEU A 12 2.76 9.77 -1.75
N PRO A 13 3.17 8.64 -1.14
CA PRO A 13 2.25 7.79 -0.37
C PRO A 13 1.60 8.52 0.83
N SER A 14 2.28 9.54 1.36
CA SER A 14 1.80 10.37 2.47
C SER A 14 0.87 11.51 2.04
N PHE A 15 0.66 11.69 0.73
CA PHE A 15 -0.20 12.76 0.23
C PHE A 15 -1.64 12.60 0.73
N PRO A 16 -2.26 13.65 1.33
CA PRO A 16 -3.58 13.56 1.95
C PRO A 16 -4.69 13.51 0.89
N ILE A 17 -4.79 12.38 0.19
CA ILE A 17 -5.69 12.19 -0.95
C ILE A 17 -7.15 12.40 -0.58
N GLU A 18 -7.53 12.10 0.65
CA GLU A 18 -8.87 12.26 1.20
C GLU A 18 -9.36 13.73 1.18
N ARG A 19 -8.46 14.70 1.13
CA ARG A 19 -8.80 16.12 1.00
C ARG A 19 -9.15 16.54 -0.42
N TYR A 20 -8.74 15.75 -1.41
CA TYR A 20 -8.85 16.09 -2.83
C TYR A 20 -9.83 15.19 -3.57
N TRP A 21 -10.01 13.95 -3.11
CA TRP A 21 -10.90 12.98 -3.74
C TRP A 21 -12.16 12.77 -2.90
N SER A 22 -13.32 12.75 -3.57
CA SER A 22 -14.59 12.43 -2.93
C SER A 22 -14.84 10.92 -2.78
N SER A 23 -14.07 10.08 -3.48
CA SER A 23 -14.13 8.63 -3.44
C SER A 23 -12.74 8.04 -3.65
N LEU A 24 -12.48 6.88 -3.07
CA LEU A 24 -11.25 6.12 -3.28
C LEU A 24 -11.57 4.90 -4.16
N PRO A 25 -10.93 4.75 -5.33
CA PRO A 25 -11.13 3.60 -6.19
C PRO A 25 -10.91 2.28 -5.44
N HIS A 26 -11.77 1.31 -5.70
CA HIS A 26 -11.70 -0.05 -5.14
C HIS A 26 -11.83 -0.13 -3.60
N ARG A 27 -12.37 0.93 -2.96
CA ARG A 27 -12.68 0.98 -1.52
C ARG A 27 -14.14 1.38 -1.24
N GLU A 28 -14.97 1.42 -2.27
CA GLU A 28 -16.40 1.74 -2.16
C GLU A 28 -17.14 0.75 -1.24
N ARG A 29 -16.77 -0.54 -1.33
CA ARG A 29 -17.36 -1.59 -0.47
C ARG A 29 -17.05 -1.34 1.00
N GLN A 30 -15.79 -1.02 1.32
CA GLN A 30 -15.36 -0.75 2.69
C GLN A 30 -16.02 0.53 3.24
N LEU A 31 -16.09 1.58 2.42
CA LEU A 31 -16.81 2.82 2.78
C LEU A 31 -18.30 2.55 3.03
N LYS A 32 -18.94 1.72 2.20
CA LYS A 32 -20.34 1.32 2.37
C LYS A 32 -20.54 0.51 3.66
N LEU A 33 -19.63 -0.40 3.99
CA LEU A 33 -19.69 -1.18 5.23
C LEU A 33 -19.54 -0.28 6.46
N LEU A 34 -18.57 0.63 6.47
CA LEU A 34 -18.39 1.62 7.55
C LEU A 34 -19.65 2.48 7.71
N ARG A 35 -20.21 2.94 6.58
CA ARG A 35 -21.44 3.74 6.59
C ARG A 35 -22.64 2.96 7.10
N SER A 36 -22.79 1.69 6.74
CA SER A 36 -23.84 0.81 7.26
C SER A 36 -23.67 0.56 8.76
N PHE A 37 -22.42 0.47 9.24
CA PHE A 37 -22.11 0.19 10.64
C PHE A 37 -22.38 1.39 11.56
N TYR A 38 -22.12 2.61 11.08
CA TYR A 38 -22.26 3.84 11.87
C TYR A 38 -23.47 4.70 11.48
N GLY A 39 -24.23 4.30 10.44
CA GLY A 39 -25.24 5.17 9.82
C GLY A 39 -26.37 5.62 10.76
N ASP A 40 -26.81 4.75 11.65
CA ASP A 40 -27.86 5.05 12.62
C ASP A 40 -27.46 6.05 13.72
N VAL A 41 -26.14 6.34 13.87
CA VAL A 41 -25.66 7.48 14.69
C VAL A 41 -26.20 8.80 14.15
N LEU A 42 -26.54 8.86 12.87
CA LEU A 42 -27.10 10.05 12.21
C LEU A 42 -28.63 10.15 12.38
N ASP A 43 -29.29 9.14 12.96
CA ASP A 43 -30.70 9.21 13.28
C ASP A 43 -30.95 10.07 14.53
N LYS A 44 -31.79 11.10 14.38
CA LYS A 44 -32.11 12.03 15.47
C LYS A 44 -32.91 11.42 16.61
N LYS A 45 -33.49 10.23 16.42
CA LYS A 45 -34.46 9.63 17.34
C LYS A 45 -33.88 8.65 18.35
N GLY A 46 -32.58 8.33 18.28
CA GLY A 46 -31.96 7.30 19.10
C GLY A 46 -30.82 7.77 19.97
N GLU A 47 -30.69 7.20 21.15
CA GLU A 47 -29.47 7.25 21.94
C GLU A 47 -28.40 6.45 21.22
N SER A 48 -27.21 7.05 21.04
CA SER A 48 -26.10 6.40 20.33
C SER A 48 -25.09 5.86 21.36
N PHE A 49 -25.11 4.54 21.54
CA PHE A 49 -24.12 3.85 22.36
C PHE A 49 -22.83 3.58 21.56
N LEU A 50 -21.74 3.37 22.29
CA LEU A 50 -20.43 3.04 21.71
C LEU A 50 -20.52 1.76 20.87
N ARG A 51 -20.07 1.83 19.62
CA ARG A 51 -19.90 0.71 18.69
C ARG A 51 -18.42 0.45 18.47
N ILE A 52 -18.06 -0.82 18.48
CA ILE A 52 -16.70 -1.26 18.24
C ILE A 52 -16.61 -1.86 16.85
N CYS A 53 -15.73 -1.31 16.02
CA CYS A 53 -15.43 -1.80 14.68
C CYS A 53 -13.96 -2.15 14.58
N GLN A 54 -13.63 -3.18 13.83
CA GLN A 54 -12.24 -3.49 13.48
C GLN A 54 -12.05 -3.37 11.97
N VAL A 55 -10.87 -2.89 11.58
CA VAL A 55 -10.41 -2.82 10.19
C VAL A 55 -9.07 -3.51 10.10
N ILE A 56 -8.98 -4.57 9.31
CA ILE A 56 -7.77 -5.40 9.22
C ILE A 56 -7.35 -5.55 7.75
N GLY A 57 -6.04 -5.48 7.52
CA GLY A 57 -5.45 -5.73 6.20
C GLY A 57 -3.98 -5.31 6.13
N PRO A 58 -3.20 -5.84 5.19
CA PRO A 58 -1.78 -5.55 5.02
C PRO A 58 -1.45 -4.07 4.83
N ALA A 59 -0.17 -3.73 4.86
CA ALA A 59 0.31 -2.39 4.51
C ALA A 59 -0.09 -2.01 3.07
N GLY A 60 -0.22 -0.71 2.80
CA GLY A 60 -0.53 -0.21 1.46
C GLY A 60 -1.93 -0.49 0.91
N THR A 61 -2.82 -1.12 1.69
CA THR A 61 -4.20 -1.45 1.24
C THR A 61 -5.20 -0.30 1.39
N GLY A 62 -4.75 0.91 1.71
CA GLY A 62 -5.60 2.11 1.76
C GLY A 62 -6.46 2.28 3.02
N LYS A 63 -6.23 1.51 4.09
CA LYS A 63 -7.00 1.61 5.36
C LYS A 63 -7.09 3.04 5.89
N THR A 64 -5.93 3.65 6.13
CA THR A 64 -5.81 5.00 6.70
C THR A 64 -6.55 6.05 5.86
N SER A 65 -6.31 6.06 4.54
CA SER A 65 -6.97 7.01 3.63
C SER A 65 -8.48 6.81 3.60
N THR A 66 -8.95 5.54 3.61
CA THR A 66 -10.38 5.22 3.62
C THR A 66 -11.06 5.68 4.91
N LEU A 67 -10.43 5.44 6.07
CA LEU A 67 -10.99 5.83 7.36
C LEU A 67 -11.01 7.34 7.56
N ARG A 68 -10.00 8.07 7.09
CA ARG A 68 -10.00 9.53 7.10
C ARG A 68 -11.09 10.09 6.19
N LEU A 69 -11.18 9.59 4.94
CA LEU A 69 -12.24 9.99 4.02
C LEU A 69 -13.63 9.70 4.59
N PHE A 70 -13.80 8.52 5.21
CA PHE A 70 -15.05 8.15 5.89
C PHE A 70 -15.36 9.14 7.01
N GLY A 71 -14.42 9.37 7.93
CA GLY A 71 -14.60 10.27 9.06
C GLY A 71 -14.97 11.69 8.62
N ASP A 72 -14.21 12.26 7.69
CA ASP A 72 -14.47 13.60 7.16
C ASP A 72 -15.84 13.71 6.46
N SER A 73 -16.22 12.68 5.71
CA SER A 73 -17.53 12.67 5.03
C SER A 73 -18.68 12.48 6.01
N PHE A 74 -18.49 11.64 7.03
CA PHE A 74 -19.47 11.37 8.07
C PHE A 74 -19.73 12.59 8.95
N VAL A 75 -18.69 13.30 9.36
CA VAL A 75 -18.78 14.56 10.10
C VAL A 75 -19.53 15.62 9.28
N ARG A 76 -19.16 15.80 8.01
CA ARG A 76 -19.87 16.75 7.13
C ARG A 76 -21.36 16.43 6.97
N GLU A 77 -21.73 15.16 6.91
CA GLU A 77 -23.12 14.74 6.84
C GLU A 77 -23.86 14.96 8.15
N ALA A 78 -23.24 14.63 9.28
CA ALA A 78 -23.79 14.87 10.61
C ALA A 78 -24.08 16.38 10.84
N HIS A 79 -23.17 17.25 10.47
CA HIS A 79 -23.35 18.69 10.57
C HIS A 79 -24.53 19.22 9.73
N LYS A 80 -24.74 18.65 8.52
CA LYS A 80 -25.94 18.98 7.71
C LYS A 80 -27.25 18.57 8.42
N LEU A 81 -27.19 17.52 9.23
CA LEU A 81 -28.30 17.03 10.05
C LEU A 81 -28.36 17.74 11.43
N ARG A 82 -27.51 18.73 11.68
CA ARG A 82 -27.36 19.43 12.97
C ARG A 82 -27.04 18.48 14.13
N ILE A 83 -26.20 17.50 13.87
CA ILE A 83 -25.62 16.60 14.88
C ILE A 83 -24.17 17.03 15.06
N ASP A 84 -23.82 17.40 16.29
CA ASP A 84 -22.45 17.80 16.64
C ASP A 84 -21.62 16.53 16.92
N ILE A 85 -20.75 16.21 15.97
CA ILE A 85 -19.87 15.04 16.01
C ILE A 85 -18.50 15.40 15.46
N ASP A 86 -17.46 14.92 16.14
CA ASP A 86 -16.08 14.98 15.69
C ASP A 86 -15.57 13.60 15.30
N HIS A 87 -14.61 13.55 14.38
CA HIS A 87 -13.83 12.39 14.08
C HIS A 87 -12.37 12.62 14.47
N ILE A 88 -11.84 11.79 15.35
CA ILE A 88 -10.44 11.83 15.76
C ILE A 88 -9.73 10.57 15.31
N TYR A 89 -8.65 10.78 14.56
CA TYR A 89 -7.72 9.75 14.13
C TYR A 89 -6.44 9.83 14.98
N ILE A 90 -6.05 8.67 15.56
CA ILE A 90 -4.81 8.52 16.31
C ILE A 90 -4.02 7.35 15.74
N ASN A 91 -2.73 7.57 15.52
CA ASN A 91 -1.79 6.51 15.18
C ASN A 91 -0.97 6.12 16.41
N LEU A 92 -1.19 4.91 16.92
CA LEU A 92 -0.57 4.45 18.14
C LEU A 92 0.95 4.26 18.05
N LYS A 93 1.48 4.10 16.87
CA LYS A 93 2.93 4.02 16.66
C LYS A 93 3.62 5.38 16.73
N LEU A 94 2.92 6.45 16.35
CA LEU A 94 3.44 7.82 16.35
C LEU A 94 3.10 8.57 17.64
N GLU A 95 1.88 8.39 18.13
CA GLU A 95 1.29 9.16 19.22
C GLU A 95 1.01 8.31 20.48
N GLY A 96 1.30 7.02 20.39
CA GLY A 96 1.12 6.07 21.49
C GLY A 96 2.24 6.15 22.52
N GLY A 97 2.31 5.12 23.33
CA GLY A 97 3.18 5.01 24.48
C GLY A 97 2.40 4.45 25.66
N ARG A 98 2.72 4.83 26.89
CA ARG A 98 1.86 4.50 28.03
C ARG A 98 0.49 5.14 27.86
N LYS A 99 -0.56 4.49 28.36
CA LYS A 99 -1.96 4.94 28.21
C LYS A 99 -2.20 6.39 28.67
N VAL A 100 -1.48 6.87 29.66
CA VAL A 100 -1.54 8.27 30.13
C VAL A 100 -1.14 9.25 29.02
N ILE A 101 -0.09 8.92 28.25
CA ILE A 101 0.36 9.77 27.12
C ILE A 101 -0.65 9.73 25.99
N LEU A 102 -1.16 8.54 25.69
CA LEU A 102 -2.16 8.34 24.65
C LEU A 102 -3.44 9.15 24.94
N TYR A 103 -3.98 9.05 26.16
CA TYR A 103 -5.20 9.76 26.51
C TYR A 103 -4.99 11.26 26.61
N ARG A 104 -3.81 11.70 27.03
CA ARG A 104 -3.44 13.12 26.97
C ARG A 104 -3.44 13.65 25.54
N ASN A 105 -2.85 12.91 24.60
CA ASN A 105 -2.84 13.27 23.18
C ASN A 105 -4.26 13.26 22.59
N LEU A 106 -5.09 12.29 22.98
CA LEU A 106 -6.49 12.21 22.57
C LEU A 106 -7.28 13.46 23.05
N LEU A 107 -7.21 13.75 24.35
CA LEU A 107 -7.91 14.89 24.93
C LEU A 107 -7.44 16.22 24.32
N GLY A 108 -6.14 16.39 24.13
CA GLY A 108 -5.58 17.59 23.52
C GLY A 108 -6.05 17.86 22.07
N LYS A 109 -6.47 16.81 21.35
CA LYS A 109 -7.09 16.95 20.03
C LYS A 109 -8.56 17.37 20.09
N ILE A 110 -9.23 17.11 21.20
CA ILE A 110 -10.64 17.45 21.43
C ILE A 110 -10.74 18.88 21.96
N ASP A 111 -10.07 19.12 23.08
CA ASP A 111 -10.00 20.40 23.75
C ASP A 111 -8.72 20.46 24.59
N PRO A 112 -7.80 21.39 24.33
CA PRO A 112 -6.59 21.56 25.14
C PRO A 112 -6.85 21.79 26.64
N ASP A 113 -7.99 22.38 26.99
CA ASP A 113 -8.35 22.65 28.40
C ASP A 113 -8.71 21.39 29.19
N LEU A 114 -8.95 20.28 28.51
CA LEU A 114 -9.14 18.96 29.15
C LEU A 114 -7.85 18.32 29.64
N VAL A 115 -6.70 18.87 29.29
CA VAL A 115 -5.40 18.27 29.55
C VAL A 115 -4.81 18.83 30.84
N SER A 116 -4.56 17.94 31.83
CA SER A 116 -3.75 18.27 33.01
C SER A 116 -2.61 17.26 33.18
N ALA A 117 -1.46 17.75 33.60
CA ALA A 117 -0.29 16.90 33.86
C ALA A 117 -0.48 15.99 35.08
N SER A 118 -1.41 16.35 35.98
CA SER A 118 -1.70 15.63 37.25
C SER A 118 -2.75 14.53 37.07
N PHE A 119 -3.49 14.48 35.94
CA PHE A 119 -4.56 13.50 35.79
C PHE A 119 -4.02 12.09 35.49
N SER A 120 -4.60 11.11 36.17
CA SER A 120 -4.45 9.69 35.83
C SER A 120 -5.15 9.37 34.47
N ALA A 121 -4.86 8.20 33.90
CA ALA A 121 -5.52 7.74 32.70
C ALA A 121 -7.04 7.63 32.86
N GLU A 122 -7.47 7.13 34.03
CA GLU A 122 -8.89 6.94 34.39
C GLU A 122 -9.60 8.29 34.54
N GLU A 123 -8.96 9.28 35.17
CA GLU A 123 -9.50 10.64 35.30
C GLU A 123 -9.64 11.32 33.95
N MET A 124 -8.67 11.11 33.04
CA MET A 124 -8.76 11.64 31.66
C MET A 124 -9.96 11.05 30.91
N LEU A 125 -10.18 9.72 30.98
CA LEU A 125 -11.34 9.10 30.30
C LEU A 125 -12.67 9.54 30.90
N LYS A 126 -12.77 9.68 32.24
CA LYS A 126 -13.95 10.25 32.89
C LYS A 126 -14.18 11.70 32.48
N GLY A 127 -13.11 12.51 32.43
CA GLY A 127 -13.16 13.89 31.97
C GLY A 127 -13.66 13.99 30.52
N LEU A 128 -13.19 13.11 29.63
CA LEU A 128 -13.66 13.01 28.25
C LEU A 128 -15.17 12.77 28.19
N VAL A 129 -15.64 11.74 28.86
CA VAL A 129 -17.06 11.36 28.84
C VAL A 129 -17.94 12.48 29.41
N ASN A 130 -17.56 13.07 30.54
CA ASN A 130 -18.27 14.21 31.12
C ASN A 130 -18.35 15.41 30.17
N TYR A 131 -17.23 15.75 29.56
CA TYR A 131 -17.16 16.85 28.58
C TYR A 131 -18.11 16.61 27.39
N LEU A 132 -18.08 15.42 26.81
CA LEU A 132 -18.95 15.06 25.69
C LEU A 132 -20.44 15.15 26.05
N GLN A 133 -20.79 14.71 27.28
CA GLN A 133 -22.17 14.77 27.79
C GLN A 133 -22.60 16.24 28.06
N GLU A 134 -21.80 17.02 28.75
CA GLU A 134 -22.09 18.42 29.07
C GLU A 134 -22.25 19.29 27.81
N LYS A 135 -21.40 19.05 26.80
CA LYS A 135 -21.46 19.76 25.51
C LYS A 135 -22.47 19.16 24.54
N SER A 136 -23.10 18.03 24.86
CA SER A 136 -23.95 17.26 23.93
C SER A 136 -23.24 16.93 22.60
N ARG A 137 -21.92 16.74 22.67
CA ARG A 137 -21.07 16.37 21.51
C ARG A 137 -20.93 14.87 21.38
N LYS A 138 -20.79 14.40 20.16
CA LYS A 138 -20.49 13.00 19.86
C LYS A 138 -19.06 12.89 19.32
N LEU A 139 -18.45 11.72 19.52
CA LEU A 139 -17.09 11.44 19.09
C LEU A 139 -17.01 10.10 18.37
N LEU A 140 -16.44 10.09 17.18
CA LEU A 140 -16.01 8.91 16.45
C LEU A 140 -14.48 8.80 16.55
N LEU A 141 -13.98 7.68 17.05
CA LEU A 141 -12.54 7.42 17.19
C LEU A 141 -12.05 6.45 16.11
N THR A 142 -10.90 6.74 15.53
CA THR A 142 -10.11 5.80 14.74
C THR A 142 -8.73 5.63 15.37
N ILE A 143 -8.40 4.40 15.75
CA ILE A 143 -7.21 4.02 16.50
C ILE A 143 -6.38 3.09 15.61
N ASP A 144 -5.37 3.64 14.97
CA ASP A 144 -4.54 2.93 13.99
C ASP A 144 -3.28 2.31 14.61
N GLU A 145 -2.78 1.23 14.01
CA GLU A 145 -1.63 0.43 14.44
C GLU A 145 -1.84 -0.22 15.83
N ILE A 146 -3.07 -0.72 16.11
CA ILE A 146 -3.38 -1.36 17.40
C ILE A 146 -2.57 -2.64 17.62
N ASP A 147 -2.25 -3.39 16.57
CA ASP A 147 -1.40 -4.57 16.61
C ASP A 147 0.04 -4.25 17.05
N TYR A 148 0.59 -3.10 16.61
CA TYR A 148 1.85 -2.59 17.13
C TYR A 148 1.74 -2.28 18.63
N TYR A 149 0.67 -1.59 19.02
CA TYR A 149 0.48 -1.17 20.41
C TYR A 149 0.38 -2.37 21.37
N VAL A 150 -0.44 -3.36 21.05
CA VAL A 150 -0.61 -4.57 21.85
C VAL A 150 0.70 -5.34 22.02
N ARG A 151 1.55 -5.38 20.97
CA ARG A 151 2.86 -6.05 21.06
C ARG A 151 3.84 -5.37 22.02
N HIS A 152 3.81 -4.04 22.12
CA HIS A 152 4.82 -3.26 22.86
C HIS A 152 4.33 -2.73 24.20
N PHE A 153 3.02 -2.61 24.39
CA PHE A 153 2.36 -1.99 25.56
C PHE A 153 1.19 -2.85 26.08
N ARG A 154 1.37 -4.17 26.10
CA ARG A 154 0.31 -5.13 26.41
C ARG A 154 -0.37 -4.87 27.76
N ASP A 155 0.40 -4.52 28.78
CA ASP A 155 -0.08 -4.34 30.16
C ASP A 155 -0.85 -3.02 30.38
N GLU A 156 -0.93 -2.17 29.36
CA GLU A 156 -1.61 -0.86 29.47
C GLU A 156 -3.14 -0.95 29.37
N GLY A 157 -3.70 -2.04 28.80
CA GLY A 157 -5.14 -2.31 28.77
C GLY A 157 -5.97 -1.30 27.98
N VAL A 158 -5.41 -0.64 26.95
CA VAL A 158 -6.10 0.41 26.19
C VAL A 158 -7.33 -0.11 25.47
N ILE A 159 -7.31 -1.34 24.95
CA ILE A 159 -8.47 -1.95 24.31
C ILE A 159 -9.59 -2.11 25.35
N TYR A 160 -9.26 -2.61 26.54
CA TYR A 160 -10.21 -2.77 27.62
C TYR A 160 -10.88 -1.44 27.98
N ASP A 161 -10.07 -0.40 28.19
CA ASP A 161 -10.55 0.94 28.55
C ASP A 161 -11.48 1.52 27.49
N LEU A 162 -11.04 1.52 26.21
CA LEU A 162 -11.78 2.18 25.13
C LEU A 162 -13.02 1.41 24.66
N THR A 163 -13.08 0.11 24.88
CA THR A 163 -14.27 -0.69 24.53
C THR A 163 -15.36 -0.64 25.60
N ARG A 164 -15.05 -0.13 26.80
CA ARG A 164 -15.96 -0.08 27.96
C ARG A 164 -16.30 1.32 28.45
N LEU A 165 -16.12 2.35 27.61
CA LEU A 165 -16.44 3.73 27.99
C LEU A 165 -17.88 3.94 28.46
N ASN A 166 -18.84 3.16 27.96
CA ASN A 166 -20.22 3.21 28.43
C ASN A 166 -20.39 2.79 29.94
N GLU A 167 -19.47 1.98 30.45
CA GLU A 167 -19.50 1.55 31.87
C GLU A 167 -19.15 2.70 32.84
N LEU A 168 -18.48 3.75 32.32
CA LEU A 168 -18.17 4.94 33.14
C LEU A 168 -19.40 5.81 33.45
N VAL A 169 -20.53 5.58 32.78
CA VAL A 169 -21.73 6.43 32.84
C VAL A 169 -22.99 5.58 33.02
N ALA A 170 -23.20 4.99 34.16
CA ALA A 170 -24.41 4.32 34.62
C ALA A 170 -25.62 4.24 33.65
N GLY A 171 -25.45 3.53 32.51
CA GLY A 171 -26.53 3.26 31.54
C GLY A 171 -26.88 4.41 30.59
N ARG A 172 -26.12 5.49 30.57
CA ARG A 172 -26.29 6.60 29.62
C ARG A 172 -25.26 6.48 28.47
N PRO A 173 -25.52 7.06 27.27
CA PRO A 173 -24.51 7.16 26.24
C PRO A 173 -23.28 7.96 26.73
N CYS A 174 -22.08 7.46 26.50
CA CYS A 174 -20.85 8.13 26.92
C CYS A 174 -20.39 9.28 26.00
N GLY A 175 -21.13 9.55 24.93
CA GLY A 175 -20.76 10.51 23.90
C GLY A 175 -19.81 9.97 22.84
N VAL A 176 -19.00 8.96 23.15
CA VAL A 176 -18.22 8.23 22.13
C VAL A 176 -19.16 7.25 21.43
N VAL A 177 -19.48 7.51 20.18
CA VAL A 177 -20.45 6.72 19.39
C VAL A 177 -19.81 5.60 18.61
N GLY A 178 -18.49 5.64 18.41
CA GLY A 178 -17.76 4.59 17.73
C GLY A 178 -16.26 4.62 18.01
N ALA A 179 -15.66 3.43 18.10
CA ALA A 179 -14.23 3.23 18.11
C ALA A 179 -13.84 2.19 17.05
N THR A 180 -13.06 2.62 16.06
CA THR A 180 -12.55 1.77 15.00
C THR A 180 -11.08 1.43 15.28
N PHE A 181 -10.80 0.16 15.56
CA PHE A 181 -9.45 -0.34 15.77
C PHE A 181 -8.87 -0.87 14.45
N VAL A 182 -7.68 -0.40 14.08
CA VAL A 182 -7.05 -0.73 12.80
C VAL A 182 -5.78 -1.53 13.03
N ALA A 183 -5.67 -2.67 12.35
CA ALA A 183 -4.54 -3.57 12.43
C ALA A 183 -4.08 -4.03 11.04
N ARG A 184 -2.88 -4.60 10.97
CA ARG A 184 -2.36 -5.22 9.74
C ARG A 184 -2.85 -6.66 9.57
N GLU A 185 -2.94 -7.39 10.66
CA GLU A 185 -3.35 -8.80 10.68
C GLU A 185 -4.14 -9.14 11.94
N SER A 186 -5.00 -10.15 11.87
CA SER A 186 -5.83 -10.58 13.00
C SER A 186 -5.07 -11.33 14.09
N LYS A 187 -3.84 -11.73 13.84
CA LYS A 187 -3.00 -12.46 14.82
C LYS A 187 -2.79 -11.71 16.14
N PHE A 188 -2.94 -10.38 16.16
CA PHE A 188 -2.85 -9.63 17.41
C PHE A 188 -3.92 -10.04 18.41
N HIS A 189 -5.04 -10.64 17.99
CA HIS A 189 -6.06 -11.19 18.87
C HIS A 189 -5.53 -12.26 19.83
N GLU A 190 -4.50 -12.99 19.42
CA GLU A 190 -3.84 -14.03 20.24
C GLU A 190 -3.07 -13.44 21.42
N LEU A 191 -2.75 -12.15 21.35
CA LEU A 191 -2.04 -11.42 22.40
C LEU A 191 -2.99 -10.78 23.41
N LEU A 192 -4.30 -10.72 23.12
CA LEU A 192 -5.31 -10.08 23.97
C LEU A 192 -5.77 -10.98 25.09
N GLU A 193 -6.15 -10.35 26.19
CA GLU A 193 -6.85 -11.04 27.27
C GLU A 193 -8.28 -11.42 26.85
N LYS A 194 -8.85 -12.43 27.52
CA LYS A 194 -10.23 -12.89 27.24
C LYS A 194 -11.26 -11.76 27.37
N ALA A 195 -11.07 -10.86 28.33
CA ALA A 195 -11.96 -9.72 28.56
C ALA A 195 -11.89 -8.70 27.41
N GLU A 196 -10.68 -8.39 26.92
CA GLU A 196 -10.47 -7.49 25.77
C GLU A 196 -11.05 -8.08 24.49
N LEU A 197 -10.75 -9.37 24.21
CA LEU A 197 -11.24 -10.05 23.02
C LEU A 197 -12.77 -10.17 23.01
N SER A 198 -13.39 -10.34 24.19
CA SER A 198 -14.85 -10.41 24.33
C SER A 198 -15.54 -9.10 23.95
N THR A 199 -14.97 -7.95 24.33
CA THR A 199 -15.54 -6.63 24.06
C THR A 199 -15.17 -6.11 22.67
N LEU A 200 -13.96 -6.41 22.20
CA LEU A 200 -13.49 -6.07 20.85
C LEU A 200 -14.26 -6.87 19.78
N GLY A 201 -14.62 -8.13 20.10
CA GLY A 201 -15.22 -9.06 19.14
C GLY A 201 -14.18 -9.63 18.17
N ARG A 202 -14.67 -10.45 17.22
CA ARG A 202 -13.81 -11.06 16.17
C ARG A 202 -14.14 -10.63 14.76
N ASN A 203 -15.26 -9.94 14.57
CA ASN A 203 -15.68 -9.46 13.27
C ASN A 203 -14.90 -8.21 12.87
N TYR A 204 -14.49 -8.13 11.61
CA TYR A 204 -13.76 -6.99 11.08
C TYR A 204 -14.12 -6.70 9.63
N ILE A 205 -13.86 -5.48 9.21
CA ILE A 205 -13.89 -5.06 7.80
C ILE A 205 -12.52 -5.35 7.22
N GLU A 206 -12.49 -6.25 6.24
CA GLU A 206 -11.24 -6.67 5.60
C GLU A 206 -10.83 -5.70 4.48
N PHE A 207 -9.53 -5.40 4.46
CA PHE A 207 -8.85 -4.68 3.39
C PHE A 207 -7.86 -5.63 2.70
N THR A 208 -8.30 -6.25 1.64
CA THR A 208 -7.45 -7.11 0.82
C THR A 208 -6.40 -6.32 0.06
N PRO A 209 -5.22 -6.92 -0.23
CA PRO A 209 -4.25 -6.36 -1.16
C PRO A 209 -4.91 -5.99 -2.50
N TYR A 210 -4.37 -4.97 -3.15
CA TYR A 210 -4.81 -4.59 -4.48
C TYR A 210 -4.28 -5.57 -5.53
N ILE A 211 -5.14 -5.96 -6.47
CA ILE A 211 -4.74 -6.71 -7.68
C ILE A 211 -4.20 -5.75 -8.74
N SER A 212 -3.56 -6.28 -9.80
CA SER A 212 -2.89 -5.47 -10.83
C SER A 212 -3.82 -4.43 -11.47
N SER A 213 -5.04 -4.82 -11.84
CA SER A 213 -6.01 -3.88 -12.42
C SER A 213 -6.41 -2.74 -11.48
N GLU A 214 -6.54 -3.02 -10.18
CA GLU A 214 -6.87 -2.02 -9.17
C GLU A 214 -5.71 -1.05 -8.92
N VAL A 215 -4.47 -1.58 -8.88
CA VAL A 215 -3.25 -0.75 -8.79
C VAL A 215 -3.14 0.15 -10.01
N TYR A 216 -3.38 -0.40 -11.22
CA TYR A 216 -3.37 0.36 -12.46
C TYR A 216 -4.36 1.54 -12.43
N ASP A 217 -5.62 1.29 -12.07
CA ASP A 217 -6.65 2.34 -12.04
C ASP A 217 -6.28 3.49 -11.09
N ILE A 218 -5.69 3.14 -9.93
CA ILE A 218 -5.25 4.15 -8.97
C ILE A 218 -4.02 4.91 -9.50
N LEU A 219 -3.05 4.22 -10.08
CA LEU A 219 -1.86 4.84 -10.68
C LEU A 219 -2.24 5.74 -11.85
N GLU A 220 -3.16 5.31 -12.72
CA GLU A 220 -3.63 6.10 -13.85
C GLU A 220 -4.23 7.43 -13.38
N ARG A 221 -5.09 7.39 -12.37
CA ARG A 221 -5.68 8.60 -11.78
C ARG A 221 -4.61 9.50 -11.15
N ARG A 222 -3.67 8.94 -10.38
CA ARG A 222 -2.59 9.68 -9.73
C ARG A 222 -1.61 10.27 -10.75
N SER A 223 -1.29 9.53 -11.80
CA SER A 223 -0.38 9.99 -12.86
C SER A 223 -0.96 11.17 -13.65
N LYS A 224 -2.26 11.17 -13.94
CA LYS A 224 -2.95 12.30 -14.61
C LYS A 224 -2.85 13.61 -13.79
N GLU A 225 -2.85 13.50 -12.47
CA GLU A 225 -2.69 14.65 -11.56
C GLU A 225 -1.23 15.07 -11.40
N ALA A 226 -0.31 14.12 -11.36
CA ALA A 226 1.10 14.32 -11.05
C ALA A 226 1.98 14.65 -12.26
N LEU A 227 1.69 14.03 -13.41
CA LEU A 227 2.55 14.03 -14.58
C LEU A 227 1.95 14.84 -15.73
N ARG A 228 2.80 15.31 -16.65
CA ARG A 228 2.35 15.89 -17.92
C ARG A 228 1.71 14.81 -18.79
N GLN A 229 0.81 15.25 -19.65
CA GLN A 229 0.19 14.36 -20.63
C GLN A 229 1.27 13.71 -21.52
N GLY A 230 1.22 12.39 -21.66
CA GLY A 230 2.19 11.60 -22.42
C GLY A 230 3.51 11.31 -21.68
N ALA A 231 3.74 11.84 -20.47
CA ALA A 231 4.97 11.60 -19.72
C ALA A 231 5.11 10.15 -19.22
N CYS A 232 4.01 9.44 -19.03
CA CYS A 232 4.01 8.02 -18.66
C CYS A 232 3.05 7.25 -19.58
N PRO A 233 3.55 6.38 -20.46
CA PRO A 233 2.73 5.51 -21.29
C PRO A 233 1.91 4.52 -20.46
N THR A 234 0.74 4.13 -20.97
CA THR A 234 -0.16 3.16 -20.32
C THR A 234 0.54 1.86 -19.96
N GLU A 235 1.35 1.32 -20.89
CA GLU A 235 2.11 0.08 -20.70
C GLU A 235 3.13 0.15 -19.54
N VAL A 236 3.62 1.34 -19.19
CA VAL A 236 4.50 1.54 -18.04
C VAL A 236 3.69 1.50 -16.74
N LEU A 237 2.49 2.08 -16.72
CA LEU A 237 1.60 1.99 -15.55
C LEU A 237 1.13 0.55 -15.32
N GLU A 238 0.80 -0.18 -16.39
CA GLU A 238 0.47 -1.60 -16.34
C GLU A 238 1.65 -2.41 -15.78
N PHE A 239 2.87 -2.13 -16.23
CA PHE A 239 4.07 -2.80 -15.75
C PHE A 239 4.30 -2.55 -14.24
N ILE A 240 4.17 -1.30 -13.78
CA ILE A 240 4.27 -0.97 -12.34
C ILE A 240 3.19 -1.70 -11.54
N ALA A 241 1.96 -1.75 -12.05
CA ALA A 241 0.86 -2.44 -11.42
C ALA A 241 1.12 -3.94 -11.30
N ASP A 242 1.66 -4.53 -12.33
CA ASP A 242 2.02 -5.94 -12.39
C ASP A 242 3.11 -6.31 -11.39
N VAL A 243 4.19 -5.55 -11.37
CA VAL A 243 5.31 -5.72 -10.43
C VAL A 243 4.82 -5.56 -8.99
N THR A 244 3.97 -4.56 -8.76
CA THR A 244 3.43 -4.29 -7.42
C THR A 244 2.53 -5.42 -6.91
N SER A 245 1.73 -6.03 -7.79
CA SER A 245 0.78 -7.08 -7.40
C SER A 245 1.44 -8.43 -7.18
N SER A 246 2.65 -8.61 -7.70
CA SER A 246 3.43 -9.85 -7.59
C SER A 246 4.17 -9.93 -6.25
N PRO A 247 4.50 -11.15 -5.76
CA PRO A 247 5.41 -11.32 -4.64
C PRO A 247 6.80 -10.72 -4.93
N PRO A 248 7.48 -10.18 -3.94
CA PRO A 248 7.11 -10.10 -2.52
C PRO A 248 6.25 -8.88 -2.13
N ILE A 249 5.92 -8.00 -3.08
CA ILE A 249 5.24 -6.70 -2.83
C ILE A 249 3.77 -6.90 -2.48
N ASN A 250 3.10 -7.86 -3.15
CA ASN A 250 1.74 -8.31 -2.84
C ASN A 250 0.71 -7.16 -2.75
N GLY A 251 0.70 -6.24 -3.72
CA GLY A 251 -0.33 -5.21 -3.84
C GLY A 251 -0.19 -4.02 -2.88
N ASP A 252 1.01 -3.74 -2.37
CA ASP A 252 1.27 -2.52 -1.59
C ASP A 252 1.27 -1.28 -2.51
N LEU A 253 0.18 -0.51 -2.49
CA LEU A 253 0.04 0.69 -3.32
C LEU A 253 1.08 1.77 -3.01
N ARG A 254 1.63 1.81 -1.80
CA ARG A 254 2.71 2.77 -1.47
C ARG A 254 3.92 2.50 -2.32
N TYR A 255 4.27 1.23 -2.48
CA TYR A 255 5.36 0.81 -3.34
C TYR A 255 5.13 1.23 -4.81
N ALA A 256 3.92 1.04 -5.34
CA ALA A 256 3.59 1.45 -6.71
C ALA A 256 3.78 2.95 -6.94
N LEU A 257 3.34 3.77 -5.98
CA LEU A 257 3.48 5.24 -6.04
C LEU A 257 4.94 5.67 -5.98
N ASP A 258 5.72 5.08 -5.07
CA ASP A 258 7.17 5.33 -4.95
C ASP A 258 7.89 4.90 -6.23
N LEU A 259 7.58 3.73 -6.77
CA LEU A 259 8.18 3.22 -8.00
C LEU A 259 7.93 4.16 -9.19
N LEU A 260 6.70 4.67 -9.36
CA LEU A 260 6.38 5.64 -10.38
C LEU A 260 7.11 6.98 -10.18
N LEU A 261 7.17 7.47 -8.93
CA LEU A 261 7.86 8.71 -8.59
C LEU A 261 9.36 8.63 -8.88
N TYR A 262 10.02 7.56 -8.41
CA TYR A 262 11.46 7.39 -8.61
C TYR A 262 11.83 7.07 -10.05
N ALA A 263 11.01 6.30 -10.78
CA ALA A 263 11.18 6.09 -12.22
C ALA A 263 11.06 7.41 -13.00
N GLY A 264 10.13 8.28 -12.62
CA GLY A 264 10.01 9.62 -13.19
C GLY A 264 11.20 10.53 -12.91
N ASN A 265 11.72 10.51 -11.67
CA ASN A 265 12.92 11.26 -11.31
C ASN A 265 14.15 10.75 -12.09
N LEU A 266 14.29 9.44 -12.26
CA LEU A 266 15.36 8.84 -13.04
C LEU A 266 15.26 9.24 -14.52
N ALA A 267 14.07 9.20 -15.11
CA ALA A 267 13.83 9.65 -16.47
C ALA A 267 14.24 11.11 -16.68
N GLU A 268 13.85 12.02 -15.78
CA GLU A 268 14.29 13.42 -15.84
C GLU A 268 15.81 13.57 -15.72
N SER A 269 16.46 12.84 -14.83
CA SER A 269 17.92 12.91 -14.64
C SER A 269 18.69 12.44 -15.89
N GLN A 270 18.08 11.55 -16.68
CA GLN A 270 18.63 11.05 -17.94
C GLN A 270 18.22 11.89 -19.16
N GLY A 271 17.46 12.98 -18.95
CA GLY A 271 16.99 13.85 -20.01
C GLY A 271 15.91 13.22 -20.91
N SER A 272 15.20 12.20 -20.40
CA SER A 272 14.10 11.58 -21.13
C SER A 272 12.82 12.40 -20.99
N ASP A 273 12.08 12.53 -22.10
CA ASP A 273 10.77 13.21 -22.11
C ASP A 273 9.61 12.30 -21.67
N THR A 274 9.89 11.00 -21.47
CA THR A 274 8.91 9.99 -21.06
C THR A 274 9.53 8.98 -20.10
N ILE A 275 8.69 8.43 -19.21
CA ILE A 275 9.08 7.31 -18.37
C ILE A 275 9.06 6.03 -19.21
N LEU A 276 10.17 5.30 -19.23
CA LEU A 276 10.31 4.04 -19.96
C LEU A 276 10.30 2.85 -19.00
N PRO A 277 9.97 1.64 -19.46
CA PRO A 277 10.05 0.42 -18.65
C PRO A 277 11.42 0.21 -18.00
N GLU A 278 12.49 0.65 -18.67
CA GLU A 278 13.86 0.54 -18.16
C GLU A 278 14.10 1.40 -16.90
N HIS A 279 13.48 2.59 -16.82
CA HIS A 279 13.54 3.41 -15.62
C HIS A 279 12.86 2.68 -14.44
N VAL A 280 11.75 2.00 -14.71
CA VAL A 280 11.04 1.18 -13.70
C VAL A 280 11.90 0.01 -13.25
N ARG A 281 12.51 -0.74 -14.19
CA ARG A 281 13.39 -1.88 -13.87
C ARG A 281 14.58 -1.46 -13.00
N LYS A 282 15.24 -0.35 -13.34
CA LYS A 282 16.38 0.17 -12.58
C LYS A 282 16.00 0.49 -11.13
N VAL A 283 14.86 1.15 -10.94
CA VAL A 283 14.38 1.48 -9.58
C VAL A 283 13.95 0.22 -8.84
N HIS A 284 13.19 -0.65 -9.50
CA HIS A 284 12.71 -1.90 -8.90
C HIS A 284 13.87 -2.84 -8.52
N GLY A 285 14.85 -3.02 -9.41
CA GLY A 285 16.01 -3.89 -9.17
C GLY A 285 16.85 -3.48 -7.97
N VAL A 286 17.01 -2.17 -7.72
CA VAL A 286 17.71 -1.66 -6.53
C VAL A 286 16.92 -1.96 -5.24
N THR A 287 15.58 -1.93 -5.31
CA THR A 287 14.73 -2.08 -4.12
C THR A 287 14.37 -3.53 -3.80
N SER A 288 14.32 -4.41 -4.81
CA SER A 288 13.87 -5.80 -4.64
C SER A 288 15.00 -6.83 -4.60
N ALA A 289 16.23 -6.47 -4.99
CA ALA A 289 17.46 -7.30 -4.95
C ALA A 289 17.24 -8.83 -5.18
N ALA A 290 16.31 -9.17 -6.08
CA ALA A 290 15.84 -10.55 -6.22
C ALA A 290 16.77 -11.44 -7.05
N ILE A 291 17.61 -10.84 -7.91
CA ILE A 291 18.49 -11.58 -8.83
C ILE A 291 19.90 -11.01 -8.69
N THR A 292 20.85 -11.89 -8.44
CA THR A 292 22.28 -11.52 -8.28
C THR A 292 23.08 -11.89 -9.52
N ASP A 293 24.29 -11.32 -9.66
CA ASP A 293 25.23 -11.68 -10.70
C ASP A 293 25.58 -13.18 -10.64
N ASP A 294 25.65 -13.75 -9.44
CA ASP A 294 25.93 -15.17 -9.22
C ASP A 294 24.82 -16.08 -9.76
N ASP A 295 23.55 -15.64 -9.65
CA ASP A 295 22.43 -16.39 -10.23
C ASP A 295 22.56 -16.47 -11.75
N ILE A 296 22.98 -15.38 -12.41
CA ILE A 296 23.19 -15.35 -13.86
C ILE A 296 24.44 -16.14 -14.25
N LEU A 297 25.53 -16.03 -13.48
CA LEU A 297 26.76 -16.78 -13.73
C LEU A 297 26.56 -18.27 -13.66
N SER A 298 25.69 -18.74 -12.75
CA SER A 298 25.39 -20.17 -12.55
C SER A 298 24.52 -20.79 -13.66
N LEU A 299 23.92 -19.98 -14.53
CA LEU A 299 23.09 -20.50 -15.64
C LEU A 299 23.94 -21.31 -16.63
N PRO A 300 23.37 -22.35 -17.24
CA PRO A 300 23.94 -22.97 -18.45
C PRO A 300 24.13 -21.98 -19.59
N ASP A 301 25.10 -22.23 -20.46
CA ASP A 301 25.43 -21.28 -21.54
C ASP A 301 24.28 -21.10 -22.53
N GLU A 302 23.49 -22.14 -22.77
CA GLU A 302 22.29 -22.06 -23.60
C GLU A 302 21.22 -21.14 -22.95
N GLU A 303 21.00 -21.24 -21.65
CA GLU A 303 20.08 -20.34 -20.93
C GLU A 303 20.57 -18.90 -20.95
N LYS A 304 21.88 -18.64 -20.84
CA LYS A 304 22.46 -17.30 -20.98
C LYS A 304 22.19 -16.69 -22.35
N VAL A 305 22.27 -17.47 -23.42
CA VAL A 305 21.96 -17.00 -24.78
C VAL A 305 20.48 -16.70 -24.92
N VAL A 306 19.59 -17.54 -24.39
CA VAL A 306 18.15 -17.28 -24.42
C VAL A 306 17.81 -16.04 -23.58
N LEU A 307 18.39 -15.89 -22.38
CA LEU A 307 18.22 -14.71 -21.53
C LEU A 307 18.69 -13.43 -22.23
N MET A 308 19.83 -13.48 -22.96
CA MET A 308 20.28 -12.36 -23.80
C MET A 308 19.28 -12.06 -24.92
N GLY A 309 18.68 -13.09 -25.51
CA GLY A 309 17.61 -12.94 -26.50
C GLY A 309 16.40 -12.18 -25.95
N VAL A 310 15.96 -12.54 -24.74
CA VAL A 310 14.89 -11.83 -24.02
C VAL A 310 15.28 -10.39 -23.78
N ALA A 311 16.48 -10.15 -23.22
CA ALA A 311 16.97 -8.80 -22.92
C ALA A 311 17.04 -7.91 -24.17
N ARG A 312 17.61 -8.41 -25.29
CA ARG A 312 17.72 -7.65 -26.55
C ARG A 312 16.35 -7.40 -27.20
N ALA A 313 15.43 -8.35 -27.11
CA ALA A 313 14.07 -8.18 -27.62
C ALA A 313 13.33 -7.06 -26.86
N LEU A 314 13.41 -7.06 -25.51
CA LEU A 314 12.84 -6.02 -24.64
C LEU A 314 13.46 -4.64 -24.94
N ARG A 315 14.79 -4.58 -25.06
CA ARG A 315 15.52 -3.34 -25.36
C ARG A 315 15.13 -2.77 -26.72
N ARG A 316 15.07 -3.63 -27.77
CA ARG A 316 14.69 -3.22 -29.13
C ARG A 316 13.27 -2.67 -29.18
N LYS A 317 12.34 -3.33 -28.49
CA LYS A 317 10.93 -2.94 -28.48
C LYS A 317 10.65 -1.76 -27.56
N LYS A 318 11.52 -1.51 -26.57
CA LYS A 318 11.31 -0.53 -25.47
C LYS A 318 10.00 -0.75 -24.71
N SER A 319 9.54 -2.01 -24.62
CA SER A 319 8.30 -2.43 -23.99
C SER A 319 8.58 -3.20 -22.71
N PRO A 320 7.65 -3.23 -21.73
CA PRO A 320 7.75 -4.10 -20.56
C PRO A 320 7.85 -5.57 -20.92
N TYR A 321 7.15 -5.97 -21.99
CA TYR A 321 6.98 -7.37 -22.41
C TYR A 321 7.23 -7.57 -23.89
N VAL A 322 7.70 -8.77 -24.21
CA VAL A 322 7.88 -9.29 -25.58
C VAL A 322 7.15 -10.63 -25.71
N SER A 323 6.82 -11.00 -26.95
CA SER A 323 6.25 -12.30 -27.24
C SER A 323 7.33 -13.37 -27.39
N LEU A 324 6.96 -14.60 -27.16
CA LEU A 324 7.83 -15.77 -27.40
C LEU A 324 8.36 -15.80 -28.84
N ARG A 325 7.54 -15.34 -29.82
CA ARG A 325 7.96 -15.19 -31.22
C ARG A 325 9.08 -14.17 -31.40
N GLU A 326 9.01 -13.04 -30.71
CA GLU A 326 10.07 -12.01 -30.74
C GLU A 326 11.36 -12.53 -30.11
N ILE A 327 11.23 -13.30 -29.00
CA ILE A 327 12.37 -13.94 -28.35
C ILE A 327 13.03 -14.96 -29.27
N ARG A 328 12.25 -15.86 -29.89
CA ARG A 328 12.78 -16.83 -30.86
C ARG A 328 13.54 -16.18 -32.00
N ALA A 329 12.98 -15.12 -32.60
CA ALA A 329 13.64 -14.39 -33.67
C ALA A 329 14.98 -13.77 -33.22
N MET A 330 15.06 -13.26 -31.99
CA MET A 330 16.28 -12.66 -31.44
C MET A 330 17.32 -13.74 -31.07
N VAL A 331 16.89 -14.87 -30.50
CA VAL A 331 17.77 -15.99 -30.17
C VAL A 331 18.39 -16.60 -31.43
N GLU A 332 17.65 -16.67 -32.54
CA GLU A 332 18.17 -17.18 -33.81
C GLU A 332 19.32 -16.30 -34.35
N VAL A 333 19.17 -14.95 -34.28
CA VAL A 333 20.25 -14.02 -34.61
C VAL A 333 21.48 -14.26 -33.71
N LEU A 334 21.27 -14.41 -32.42
CA LEU A 334 22.35 -14.67 -31.46
C LEU A 334 23.04 -16.01 -31.68
N ARG A 335 22.28 -17.02 -32.10
CA ARG A 335 22.82 -18.35 -32.45
C ARG A 335 23.79 -18.28 -33.60
N GLU A 336 23.45 -17.53 -34.67
CA GLU A 336 24.34 -17.30 -35.79
C GLU A 336 25.62 -16.57 -35.33
N GLU A 337 25.50 -15.55 -34.49
CA GLU A 337 26.64 -14.79 -33.94
C GLU A 337 27.52 -15.63 -32.98
N SER A 338 26.89 -16.47 -32.15
CA SER A 338 27.57 -17.17 -31.05
C SER A 338 28.16 -18.53 -31.45
N LYS A 339 27.65 -19.15 -32.52
CA LYS A 339 27.94 -20.54 -32.95
C LYS A 339 27.62 -21.58 -31.86
N LEU A 340 26.83 -21.23 -30.84
CA LEU A 340 26.40 -22.15 -29.79
C LEU A 340 25.24 -23.02 -30.28
N ILE A 341 25.28 -24.29 -29.92
CA ILE A 341 24.23 -25.25 -30.26
C ILE A 341 23.19 -25.21 -29.13
N ILE A 342 21.97 -24.77 -29.45
CA ILE A 342 20.82 -24.82 -28.55
C ILE A 342 20.18 -26.21 -28.71
N LYS A 343 20.11 -26.96 -27.62
CA LYS A 343 19.70 -28.37 -27.65
C LYS A 343 18.21 -28.59 -27.44
N LYS A 344 17.56 -27.71 -26.68
CA LYS A 344 16.14 -27.77 -26.38
C LYS A 344 15.38 -26.71 -27.16
N ASP A 345 14.05 -26.78 -27.17
CA ASP A 345 13.21 -25.71 -27.68
C ASP A 345 13.37 -24.45 -26.79
N ILE A 346 13.30 -23.27 -27.43
CA ILE A 346 13.48 -21.98 -26.74
C ILE A 346 12.45 -21.78 -25.64
N ASP A 347 11.26 -22.35 -25.82
CA ASP A 347 10.16 -22.32 -24.86
C ASP A 347 10.53 -22.96 -23.52
N GLU A 348 11.24 -24.12 -23.59
CA GLU A 348 11.70 -24.83 -22.40
C GLU A 348 12.71 -23.99 -21.61
N TYR A 349 13.65 -23.35 -22.31
CA TYR A 349 14.63 -22.46 -21.65
C TYR A 349 13.97 -21.23 -21.04
N VAL A 350 12.96 -20.65 -21.71
CA VAL A 350 12.21 -19.53 -21.16
C VAL A 350 11.44 -19.95 -19.90
N GLN A 351 10.89 -21.18 -19.89
CA GLN A 351 10.26 -21.74 -18.70
C GLN A 351 11.27 -22.00 -17.59
N ASP A 352 12.44 -22.59 -17.89
CA ASP A 352 13.52 -22.80 -16.92
C ASP A 352 13.95 -21.46 -16.26
N LEU A 353 14.00 -20.38 -17.03
CA LEU A 353 14.30 -19.02 -16.54
C LEU A 353 13.17 -18.44 -15.66
N ASP A 354 11.91 -18.72 -15.98
CA ASP A 354 10.76 -18.33 -15.14
C ASP A 354 10.73 -19.10 -13.82
N ASP A 355 11.01 -20.39 -13.84
CA ASP A 355 11.11 -21.22 -12.64
C ASP A 355 12.20 -20.71 -11.69
N ARG A 356 13.28 -20.14 -12.23
CA ARG A 356 14.35 -19.47 -11.48
C ARG A 356 14.02 -18.01 -11.09
N LYS A 357 12.85 -17.49 -11.48
CA LYS A 357 12.42 -16.12 -11.23
C LYS A 357 13.30 -15.03 -11.88
N ILE A 358 14.00 -15.37 -12.96
CA ILE A 358 14.83 -14.43 -13.74
C ILE A 358 14.00 -13.76 -14.83
N VAL A 359 13.04 -14.48 -15.39
CA VAL A 359 12.08 -14.00 -16.38
C VAL A 359 10.68 -14.11 -15.79
N ASP A 360 9.77 -13.25 -16.20
CA ASP A 360 8.37 -13.25 -15.78
C ASP A 360 7.49 -13.65 -16.98
N ILE A 361 6.88 -14.82 -16.96
CA ILE A 361 5.93 -15.27 -17.97
C ILE A 361 4.51 -15.00 -17.50
N ARG A 362 3.79 -14.12 -18.18
CA ARG A 362 2.35 -13.86 -17.96
C ARG A 362 1.50 -14.54 -19.02
N SER A 363 2.00 -14.57 -20.22
CA SER A 363 1.41 -15.26 -21.38
C SER A 363 2.47 -15.43 -22.46
N LEU A 364 2.16 -16.17 -23.54
CA LEU A 364 3.05 -16.31 -24.71
C LEU A 364 3.35 -14.98 -25.42
N THR A 365 2.59 -13.93 -25.15
CA THR A 365 2.78 -12.59 -25.72
C THR A 365 3.30 -11.58 -24.70
N GLN A 366 3.44 -11.97 -23.44
CA GLN A 366 3.86 -11.10 -22.33
C GLN A 366 4.92 -11.79 -21.48
N ILE A 367 6.15 -11.78 -21.97
CA ILE A 367 7.34 -12.30 -21.30
C ILE A 367 8.26 -11.12 -21.03
N GLY A 368 8.69 -10.93 -19.80
CA GLY A 368 9.48 -9.79 -19.37
C GLY A 368 10.57 -10.11 -18.36
N ILE A 369 11.31 -9.09 -17.98
CA ILE A 369 12.26 -9.08 -16.86
C ILE A 369 11.89 -7.88 -16.02
N SER A 370 11.58 -8.10 -14.74
CA SER A 370 11.22 -7.02 -13.81
C SER A 370 12.35 -6.67 -12.83
N GLY A 371 13.10 -7.67 -12.38
CA GLY A 371 14.10 -7.55 -11.32
C GLY A 371 15.49 -7.04 -11.74
N LEU A 372 15.74 -6.85 -13.04
CA LEU A 372 17.04 -6.42 -13.58
C LEU A 372 16.89 -5.37 -14.67
N ALA A 373 17.82 -4.43 -14.71
CA ALA A 373 17.97 -3.50 -15.82
C ALA A 373 18.43 -4.26 -17.07
N VAL A 374 17.66 -4.14 -18.17
CA VAL A 374 17.91 -4.88 -19.41
C VAL A 374 19.22 -4.45 -20.08
N ASP A 375 19.55 -3.14 -20.00
CA ASP A 375 20.80 -2.62 -20.57
C ASP A 375 22.03 -3.16 -19.83
N ASP A 376 21.96 -3.24 -18.49
CA ASP A 376 23.05 -3.74 -17.66
C ASP A 376 23.21 -5.26 -17.85
N LEU A 377 22.10 -5.98 -17.95
CA LEU A 377 22.08 -7.42 -18.21
C LEU A 377 22.66 -7.78 -19.60
N ASP A 378 22.28 -7.05 -20.65
CA ASP A 378 22.83 -7.27 -22.00
C ASP A 378 24.35 -7.02 -22.03
N GLY A 379 24.82 -5.95 -21.38
CA GLY A 379 26.25 -5.66 -21.23
C GLY A 379 27.00 -6.76 -20.48
N PHE A 380 26.47 -7.25 -19.38
CA PHE A 380 27.05 -8.32 -18.58
C PHE A 380 27.13 -9.65 -19.36
N LEU A 381 26.05 -10.06 -19.98
CA LEU A 381 25.99 -11.30 -20.79
C LEU A 381 26.90 -11.24 -22.02
N ASN A 382 27.00 -10.08 -22.70
CA ASN A 382 27.92 -9.89 -23.80
C ASN A 382 29.40 -10.13 -23.38
N ASN A 383 29.78 -9.61 -22.19
CA ASN A 383 31.11 -9.80 -21.66
C ASN A 383 31.39 -11.28 -21.30
N LEU A 384 30.41 -11.97 -20.74
CA LEU A 384 30.51 -13.40 -20.44
C LEU A 384 30.69 -14.26 -21.70
N ILE A 385 29.85 -14.03 -22.72
CA ILE A 385 29.94 -14.78 -23.98
C ILE A 385 31.26 -14.55 -24.71
N LYS A 386 31.81 -13.32 -24.68
CA LYS A 386 33.15 -13.06 -25.20
C LYS A 386 34.23 -13.85 -24.47
N ARG A 387 34.17 -13.93 -23.15
CA ARG A 387 35.10 -14.73 -22.35
C ARG A 387 35.01 -16.23 -22.65
N ILE A 388 33.79 -16.76 -22.82
CA ILE A 388 33.56 -18.17 -23.19
C ILE A 388 34.15 -18.47 -24.59
N LYS A 389 34.12 -17.50 -25.51
CA LYS A 389 34.70 -17.66 -26.86
C LYS A 389 36.21 -17.48 -26.94
N GLY A 390 36.87 -17.08 -25.85
CA GLY A 390 38.32 -16.84 -25.82
C GLY A 390 38.80 -15.66 -26.66
N VAL A 391 37.93 -14.67 -26.86
CA VAL A 391 38.23 -13.40 -27.55
C VAL A 391 38.24 -12.26 -26.56
#